data_7b63110e1f0279efd371ff5bf92c67d7
#
_entry.id   7b63110e1f0279efd371ff5bf92c67d7
#
_cell.length_a   1.000
_cell.length_b   1.000
_cell.length_c   1.000
_cell.angle_alpha   90.00
_cell.angle_beta   90.00
_cell.angle_gamma   90.00
#
_symmetry.space_group_name_H-M   'P 1'
#
loop_
_entity.id
_entity.type
_entity.pdbx_description
1 polymer ?
#
loop_
_entity_poly.entity_id
_entity_poly.type
_entity_poly.pdbx_seq_one_letter_code
_entity_poly.pdbx_strand_id
1 'polypeptide(L)' 'MINYPEPNRTYKHYKGGLYKVLFLSKHTETSEILVNYQSILFGSYYSRPLESWNEPSPGGENRFTLIEY' A
#
# COMPACT_ATOMS: atom_id res chain seq x y z
N MET A 1 -15.49 1.84 3.54
CA MET A 1 -15.21 0.49 3.01
C MET A 1 -13.71 0.31 2.82
N ILE A 2 -13.17 -0.81 3.28
CA ILE A 2 -11.73 -1.08 3.16
C ILE A 2 -11.44 -1.69 1.80
N ASN A 3 -10.47 -1.09 1.09
CA ASN A 3 -10.01 -1.62 -0.18
C ASN A 3 -8.78 -2.47 0.06
N TYR A 4 -8.77 -3.66 -0.52
CA TYR A 4 -7.63 -4.55 -0.46
C TYR A 4 -6.79 -4.34 -1.72
N PRO A 5 -5.54 -3.87 -1.58
CA PRO A 5 -4.70 -3.68 -2.76
C PRO A 5 -4.40 -5.02 -3.42
N GLU A 6 -4.31 -5.01 -4.74
CA GLU A 6 -4.07 -6.23 -5.52
C GLU A 6 -2.58 -6.50 -5.64
N PRO A 7 -2.15 -7.74 -5.34
CA PRO A 7 -0.75 -8.12 -5.53
C PRO A 7 -0.30 -7.93 -6.98
N ASN A 8 0.96 -7.58 -7.15
CA ASN A 8 1.60 -7.36 -8.45
C ASN A 8 1.11 -6.14 -9.21
N ARG A 9 0.32 -5.29 -8.57
CA ARG A 9 -0.14 -4.04 -9.17
C ARG A 9 0.68 -2.88 -8.65
N THR A 10 0.76 -1.82 -9.46
CA THR A 10 1.51 -0.61 -9.12
C THR A 10 0.55 0.45 -8.59
N TYR A 11 0.95 1.08 -7.50
CA TYR A 11 0.18 2.15 -6.87
C TYR A 11 1.03 3.41 -6.75
N LYS A 12 0.39 4.54 -6.90
CA LYS A 12 1.02 5.85 -6.73
C LYS A 12 0.63 6.42 -5.38
N HIS A 13 1.64 6.80 -4.59
CA HIS A 13 1.42 7.49 -3.33
C HIS A 13 1.07 8.95 -3.62
N TYR A 14 0.24 9.57 -2.76
CA TYR A 14 -0.18 10.95 -2.99
C TYR A 14 1.01 11.94 -3.04
N LYS A 15 2.14 11.58 -2.45
CA LYS A 15 3.35 12.39 -2.53
C LYS A 15 4.18 12.11 -3.79
N GLY A 16 3.73 11.23 -4.67
CA GLY A 16 4.36 10.99 -5.95
C GLY A 16 5.15 9.72 -6.11
N GLY A 17 5.44 8.98 -5.04
CA GLY A 17 6.19 7.74 -5.13
C GLY A 17 5.40 6.62 -5.79
N LEU A 18 6.08 5.74 -6.51
CA LEU A 18 5.48 4.57 -7.14
C LEU A 18 5.89 3.31 -6.38
N TYR A 19 4.92 2.45 -6.11
CA TYR A 19 5.12 1.25 -5.31
C TYR A 19 4.40 0.07 -5.92
N LYS A 20 5.03 -1.10 -5.83
CA LYS A 20 4.41 -2.35 -6.28
C LYS A 20 3.99 -3.14 -5.06
N VAL A 21 2.72 -3.52 -4.98
CA VAL A 21 2.24 -4.38 -3.92
C VAL A 21 2.73 -5.80 -4.21
N LEU A 22 3.33 -6.45 -3.22
CA LEU A 22 3.88 -7.78 -3.37
C LEU A 22 2.91 -8.85 -2.88
N PHE A 23 2.44 -8.72 -1.66
CA PHE A 23 1.47 -9.65 -1.08
C PHE A 23 0.91 -9.05 0.21
N LEU A 24 -0.16 -9.65 0.69
CA LEU A 24 -0.72 -9.31 1.99
C LEU A 24 -0.31 -10.40 2.99
N SER A 25 -0.06 -10.01 4.22
CA SER A 25 0.30 -10.94 5.27
C SER A 25 -0.45 -10.59 6.55
N LYS A 26 -0.31 -11.43 7.57
CA LYS A 26 -0.96 -11.18 8.84
C LYS A 26 0.12 -11.01 9.92
N HIS A 27 -0.05 -9.96 10.73
CA HIS A 27 0.85 -9.72 11.84
C HIS A 27 0.64 -10.83 12.88
N THR A 28 1.73 -11.48 13.32
CA THR A 28 1.62 -12.64 14.21
C THR A 28 1.05 -12.32 15.58
N GLU A 29 1.26 -11.12 16.07
CA GLU A 29 0.81 -10.75 17.41
C GLU A 29 -0.57 -10.09 17.43
N THR A 30 -0.86 -9.23 16.46
CA THR A 30 -2.10 -8.46 16.46
C THR A 30 -3.15 -9.00 15.52
N SER A 31 -2.78 -9.91 14.62
CA SER A 31 -3.63 -10.41 13.54
C SER A 31 -4.05 -9.35 12.54
N GLU A 32 -3.43 -8.19 12.56
CA GLU A 32 -3.66 -7.18 11.55
C GLU A 32 -3.18 -7.67 10.19
N ILE A 33 -3.91 -7.29 9.14
CA ILE A 33 -3.45 -7.56 7.78
C ILE A 33 -2.46 -6.49 7.40
N LEU A 34 -1.31 -6.90 6.88
CA LEU A 34 -0.24 -6.01 6.46
C LEU A 34 -0.14 -6.01 4.94
N VAL A 35 0.04 -4.84 4.36
CA VAL A 35 0.33 -4.68 2.94
C VAL A 35 1.85 -4.61 2.80
N ASN A 36 2.42 -5.55 2.06
CA ASN A 36 3.85 -5.59 1.82
C ASN A 36 4.11 -5.10 0.41
N TYR A 37 4.93 -4.07 0.29
CA TYR A 37 5.14 -3.42 -0.98
C TYR A 37 6.58 -2.96 -1.14
N GLN A 38 6.94 -2.64 -2.36
CA GLN A 38 8.31 -2.27 -2.71
C GLN A 38 8.31 -0.96 -3.49
N SER A 39 9.22 -0.07 -3.14
CA SER A 39 9.44 1.14 -3.93
C SER A 39 10.01 0.75 -5.28
N ILE A 40 9.37 1.18 -6.36
CA ILE A 40 9.85 0.89 -7.70
C ILE A 40 11.14 1.67 -7.97
N LEU A 41 11.21 2.90 -7.49
CA LEU A 41 12.37 3.75 -7.74
C LEU A 41 13.60 3.35 -6.92
N PHE A 42 13.40 3.02 -5.64
CA PHE A 42 14.51 2.76 -4.73
C PHE A 42 14.71 1.30 -4.37
N GLY A 43 13.76 0.44 -4.66
CA GLY A 43 13.84 -0.98 -4.38
C GLY A 43 13.63 -1.38 -2.92
N SER A 44 13.39 -0.45 -2.03
CA SER A 44 13.19 -0.73 -0.61
C SER A 44 11.86 -1.43 -0.37
N TYR A 45 11.84 -2.35 0.59
CA TYR A 45 10.63 -3.08 0.97
C TYR A 45 9.99 -2.43 2.19
N TYR A 46 8.67 -2.39 2.20
CA TYR A 46 7.90 -1.80 3.28
C TYR A 46 6.73 -2.68 3.66
N SER A 47 6.30 -2.58 4.91
CA SER A 47 5.07 -3.20 5.40
C SER A 47 4.25 -2.13 6.09
N ARG A 48 2.95 -2.15 5.86
CA ARG A 48 2.04 -1.17 6.44
C ARG A 48 0.72 -1.87 6.76
N PRO A 49 0.09 -1.57 7.90
CA PRO A 49 -1.24 -2.12 8.18
C PRO A 49 -2.23 -1.74 7.08
N LEU A 50 -3.12 -2.66 6.73
CA LEU A 50 -4.15 -2.43 5.72
C LEU A 50 -4.97 -1.19 6.05
N GLU A 51 -5.28 -0.97 7.32
CA GLU A 51 -6.01 0.18 7.77
C GLU A 51 -5.26 1.48 7.42
N SER A 52 -3.95 1.49 7.65
CA SER A 52 -3.11 2.63 7.31
C SER A 52 -3.00 2.84 5.81
N TRP A 53 -3.00 1.76 5.04
CA TRP A 53 -3.00 1.84 3.56
C TRP A 53 -4.24 2.57 3.06
N ASN A 54 -5.39 2.33 3.70
CA ASN A 54 -6.66 2.92 3.31
C ASN A 54 -6.91 4.31 3.91
N GLU A 55 -6.05 4.76 4.82
CA GLU A 55 -6.21 6.04 5.46
C GLU A 55 -6.03 7.16 4.45
N PRO A 56 -6.96 8.14 4.39
CA PRO A 56 -6.82 9.23 3.43
C PRO A 56 -5.62 10.11 3.75
N SER A 57 -5.10 10.78 2.72
CA SER A 57 -4.06 11.77 2.90
C SER A 57 -4.61 12.98 3.65
N PRO A 58 -3.73 13.87 4.16
CA PRO A 58 -4.19 15.08 4.85
C PRO A 58 -5.15 15.94 4.05
N GLY A 59 -5.05 15.88 2.70
CA GLY A 59 -5.96 16.62 1.82
C GLY A 59 -7.26 15.91 1.49
N GLY A 60 -7.50 14.72 2.05
CA GLY A 60 -8.70 13.94 1.80
C GLY A 60 -8.62 13.04 0.56
N GLU A 61 -7.49 13.07 -0.15
CA GLU A 61 -7.28 12.21 -1.30
C GLU A 61 -6.90 10.79 -0.86
N ASN A 62 -7.05 9.83 -1.76
CA ASN A 62 -6.56 8.49 -1.49
C ASN A 62 -5.06 8.52 -1.28
N ARG A 63 -4.59 7.85 -0.24
CA ARG A 63 -3.16 7.78 0.05
C ARG A 63 -2.41 7.06 -1.06
N PHE A 64 -3.01 5.98 -1.58
CA PHE A 64 -2.46 5.22 -2.70
C PHE A 64 -3.53 5.07 -3.77
N THR A 65 -3.15 5.26 -5.01
CA THR A 65 -4.05 5.15 -6.17
C THR A 65 -3.50 4.11 -7.13
N LEU A 66 -4.36 3.18 -7.54
CA LEU A 66 -3.98 2.15 -8.50
C LEU A 66 -3.64 2.80 -9.84
N ILE A 67 -2.50 2.42 -10.40
CA ILE A 67 -2.07 2.84 -11.72
C ILE A 67 -2.18 1.63 -12.63
N GLU A 68 -2.87 1.79 -13.75
CA GLU A 68 -3.01 0.73 -14.72
C GLU A 68 -2.04 0.95 -15.87
N TYR A 69 -1.33 -0.11 -16.20
CA TYR A 69 -0.43 -0.12 -17.33
C TYR A 69 -0.88 -1.16 -18.34
#